data_823af7c3c839de718c607191fb5eaeb3
#
_entry.id   823af7c3c839de718c607191fb5eaeb3
#
_cell.length_a   1.000
_cell.length_b   1.000
_cell.length_c   1.000
_cell.angle_alpha   90.00
_cell.angle_beta   90.00
_cell.angle_gamma   90.00
#
_symmetry.space_group_name_H-M   'P 1'
#
loop_
_entity.id
_entity.type
_entity.pdbx_description
1 polymer ?
#
loop_
_entity_poly.entity_id
_entity_poly.type
_entity_poly.pdbx_seq_one_letter_code
_entity_poly.pdbx_strand_id
1 'polypeptide(L)'
;MIKTIILSMCLAASSLSGNARAQDTLTRDALAQNDRQYTDGPVTEVNYLQVEYGHFALYIAWLNSTWKPTMEAMKKAGLIIDYKVFQATPKSPDQPNVFLYLTFKNMAAYAGNIGDKGIEQEYVARNVIGSTEFQNKKRVERSAYRKVLGIELIREIILK
;
A
#
# COMPACT_ATOMS: atom_id res chain seq x y z
N MET A 1 39.92 67.70 22.46
CA MET A 1 40.10 66.50 21.62
C MET A 1 38.89 65.61 21.81
N ILE A 2 37.96 65.70 20.90
CA ILE A 2 36.70 64.95 20.95
C ILE A 2 36.81 63.86 19.91
N LYS A 3 36.80 62.57 20.33
CA LYS A 3 36.76 61.41 19.43
C LYS A 3 35.31 61.00 19.18
N THR A 4 34.88 61.21 17.94
CA THR A 4 33.55 60.78 17.45
C THR A 4 33.64 59.29 17.14
N ILE A 5 32.77 58.46 17.80
CA ILE A 5 32.61 57.02 17.50
C ILE A 5 31.39 56.92 16.57
N ILE A 6 31.65 56.46 15.31
CA ILE A 6 30.61 56.15 14.33
C ILE A 6 30.17 54.72 14.58
N LEU A 7 28.93 54.55 15.05
CA LEU A 7 28.27 53.24 15.22
C LEU A 7 27.69 52.82 13.87
N SER A 8 28.31 51.81 13.23
CA SER A 8 27.82 51.24 11.98
C SER A 8 26.68 50.24 12.29
N MET A 9 25.50 50.54 11.85
CA MET A 9 24.29 49.72 12.01
C MET A 9 24.14 48.83 10.78
N CYS A 10 24.60 47.55 10.89
CA CYS A 10 24.36 46.53 9.88
C CYS A 10 22.90 46.08 9.94
N LEU A 11 22.09 46.46 8.93
CA LEU A 11 20.77 45.88 8.68
C LEU A 11 20.95 44.45 8.16
N ALA A 12 20.61 43.46 8.97
CA ALA A 12 20.45 42.10 8.51
C ALA A 12 19.06 41.97 7.83
N ALA A 13 19.05 41.98 6.51
CA ALA A 13 17.87 41.60 5.73
C ALA A 13 17.80 40.05 5.70
N SER A 14 17.10 39.47 6.66
CA SER A 14 16.84 38.02 6.69
C SER A 14 15.70 37.65 5.71
N SER A 15 16.04 36.83 4.79
CA SER A 15 15.30 36.19 3.72
C SER A 15 13.91 35.61 4.12
N LEU A 16 12.84 36.28 3.72
CA LEU A 16 11.45 35.83 3.77
C LEU A 16 11.00 35.08 2.50
N SER A 17 11.93 34.52 1.72
CA SER A 17 11.61 33.92 0.41
C SER A 17 11.25 32.44 0.41
N GLY A 18 11.29 31.74 1.57
CA GLY A 18 10.99 30.31 1.65
C GLY A 18 9.49 30.00 1.75
N ASN A 19 8.73 30.82 2.47
CA ASN A 19 7.33 30.51 2.76
C ASN A 19 6.37 30.80 1.58
N ALA A 20 6.70 31.74 0.70
CA ALA A 20 5.85 32.08 -0.44
C ALA A 20 5.80 30.97 -1.49
N ARG A 21 6.90 30.26 -1.73
CA ARG A 21 6.92 29.15 -2.71
C ARG A 21 6.16 27.92 -2.22
N ALA A 22 6.21 27.60 -0.92
CA ALA A 22 5.48 26.48 -0.36
C ALA A 22 3.96 26.72 -0.36
N GLN A 23 3.52 27.96 -0.07
CA GLN A 23 2.12 28.33 -0.15
C GLN A 23 1.58 28.34 -1.59
N ASP A 24 2.38 28.77 -2.56
CA ASP A 24 1.98 28.83 -3.98
C ASP A 24 1.81 27.42 -4.57
N THR A 25 2.66 26.47 -4.19
CA THR A 25 2.54 25.05 -4.58
C THR A 25 1.30 24.40 -3.96
N LEU A 26 1.05 24.60 -2.68
CA LEU A 26 -0.14 24.04 -2.01
C LEU A 26 -1.44 24.59 -2.59
N THR A 27 -1.45 25.88 -2.97
CA THR A 27 -2.62 26.52 -3.58
C THR A 27 -2.86 26.00 -5.01
N ARG A 28 -1.80 25.81 -5.79
CA ARG A 28 -1.89 25.23 -7.14
C ARG A 28 -2.35 23.77 -7.12
N ASP A 29 -1.85 22.95 -6.19
CA ASP A 29 -2.27 21.56 -6.04
C ASP A 29 -3.73 21.47 -5.58
N ALA A 30 -4.18 22.36 -4.68
CA ALA A 30 -5.56 22.41 -4.23
C ALA A 30 -6.51 22.87 -5.36
N LEU A 31 -6.11 23.84 -6.18
CA LEU A 31 -6.89 24.29 -7.35
C LEU A 31 -6.94 23.21 -8.42
N ALA A 32 -5.81 22.53 -8.71
CA ALA A 32 -5.75 21.40 -9.64
C ALA A 32 -6.62 20.22 -9.18
N GLN A 33 -6.75 20.01 -7.86
CA GLN A 33 -7.59 18.97 -7.31
C GLN A 33 -9.09 19.30 -7.43
N ASN A 34 -9.45 20.58 -7.33
CA ASN A 34 -10.85 21.02 -7.46
C ASN A 34 -11.36 20.98 -8.91
N ASP A 35 -10.46 21.01 -9.90
CA ASP A 35 -10.78 20.98 -11.34
C ASP A 35 -10.80 19.55 -11.92
N ARG A 36 -10.46 18.53 -11.11
CA ARG A 36 -10.49 17.13 -11.54
C ARG A 36 -11.93 16.69 -11.80
N GLN A 37 -12.13 16.04 -12.94
CA GLN A 37 -13.42 15.42 -13.32
C GLN A 37 -13.68 14.08 -12.61
N TYR A 38 -12.89 13.76 -11.57
CA TYR A 38 -13.01 12.54 -10.78
C TYR A 38 -12.53 12.77 -9.34
N THR A 39 -12.91 11.84 -8.47
CA THR A 39 -12.36 11.71 -7.12
C THR A 39 -11.61 10.40 -6.98
N ASP A 40 -10.57 10.41 -6.15
CA ASP A 40 -9.81 9.21 -5.81
C ASP A 40 -10.65 8.29 -4.93
N GLY A 41 -10.84 7.05 -5.35
CA GLY A 41 -11.52 5.99 -4.61
C GLY A 41 -10.54 5.11 -3.82
N PRO A 42 -11.01 3.93 -3.38
CA PRO A 42 -10.20 2.91 -2.75
C PRO A 42 -8.99 2.48 -3.59
N VAL A 43 -7.98 1.96 -2.91
CA VAL A 43 -6.75 1.45 -3.52
C VAL A 43 -6.71 -0.05 -3.33
N THR A 44 -6.41 -0.80 -4.38
CA THR A 44 -6.36 -2.26 -4.33
C THR A 44 -4.98 -2.76 -4.74
N GLU A 45 -4.36 -3.55 -3.87
CA GLU A 45 -3.18 -4.34 -4.21
C GLU A 45 -3.64 -5.62 -4.90
N VAL A 46 -3.10 -5.88 -6.08
CA VAL A 46 -3.37 -7.07 -6.88
C VAL A 46 -2.13 -7.94 -6.94
N ASN A 47 -2.22 -9.12 -6.37
CA ASN A 47 -1.15 -10.11 -6.46
C ASN A 47 -1.44 -11.08 -7.62
N TYR A 48 -0.53 -11.13 -8.59
CA TYR A 48 -0.57 -12.00 -9.76
C TYR A 48 0.14 -13.31 -9.45
N LEU A 49 -0.59 -14.41 -9.44
CA LEU A 49 -0.08 -15.71 -9.03
C LEU A 49 -0.25 -16.74 -10.13
N GLN A 50 0.75 -17.60 -10.26
CA GLN A 50 0.71 -18.79 -11.05
C GLN A 50 0.76 -19.99 -10.12
N VAL A 51 -0.30 -20.77 -10.10
CA VAL A 51 -0.40 -22.06 -9.40
C VAL A 51 -0.19 -23.16 -10.42
N GLU A 52 0.72 -24.06 -10.13
CA GLU A 52 1.08 -25.15 -11.04
C GLU A 52 -0.08 -26.13 -11.25
N TYR A 53 -0.07 -26.77 -12.43
CA TYR A 53 -1.06 -27.77 -12.79
C TYR A 53 -1.07 -28.91 -11.75
N GLY A 54 -2.28 -29.31 -11.36
CA GLY A 54 -2.48 -30.34 -10.32
C GLY A 54 -2.45 -29.83 -8.87
N HIS A 55 -1.94 -28.62 -8.62
CA HIS A 55 -1.84 -28.06 -7.26
C HIS A 55 -2.93 -27.03 -6.92
N PHE A 56 -3.87 -26.80 -7.83
CA PHE A 56 -4.90 -25.78 -7.63
C PHE A 56 -5.77 -26.06 -6.39
N ALA A 57 -6.25 -27.31 -6.22
CA ALA A 57 -7.06 -27.69 -5.06
C ALA A 57 -6.30 -27.51 -3.74
N LEU A 58 -4.99 -27.84 -3.72
CA LEU A 58 -4.12 -27.64 -2.56
C LEU A 58 -3.99 -26.14 -2.22
N TYR A 59 -3.83 -25.31 -3.24
CA TYR A 59 -3.73 -23.86 -3.04
C TYR A 59 -5.03 -23.26 -2.52
N ILE A 60 -6.18 -23.66 -3.06
CA ILE A 60 -7.49 -23.23 -2.57
C ILE A 60 -7.74 -23.67 -1.13
N ALA A 61 -7.33 -24.89 -0.76
CA ALA A 61 -7.41 -25.36 0.62
C ALA A 61 -6.60 -24.46 1.58
N TRP A 62 -5.39 -24.05 1.16
CA TRP A 62 -4.59 -23.09 1.92
C TRP A 62 -5.25 -21.70 2.00
N LEU A 63 -5.81 -21.20 0.90
CA LEU A 63 -6.54 -19.93 0.90
C LEU A 63 -7.69 -19.97 1.92
N ASN A 64 -8.46 -21.06 1.95
CA ASN A 64 -9.57 -21.20 2.88
C ASN A 64 -9.14 -21.36 4.34
N SER A 65 -8.10 -22.14 4.60
CA SER A 65 -7.69 -22.46 5.98
C SER A 65 -6.79 -21.42 6.63
N THR A 66 -6.07 -20.63 5.83
CA THR A 66 -5.04 -19.73 6.35
C THR A 66 -5.22 -18.29 5.88
N TRP A 67 -5.28 -18.08 4.56
CA TRP A 67 -5.32 -16.73 4.01
C TRP A 67 -6.64 -16.00 4.33
N LYS A 68 -7.78 -16.65 4.10
CA LYS A 68 -9.10 -16.07 4.40
C LYS A 68 -9.27 -15.67 5.88
N PRO A 69 -8.97 -16.52 6.87
CA PRO A 69 -9.04 -16.11 8.28
C PRO A 69 -8.14 -14.91 8.60
N THR A 70 -6.97 -14.82 7.97
CA THR A 70 -6.08 -13.65 8.11
C THR A 70 -6.71 -12.40 7.54
N MET A 71 -7.30 -12.46 6.34
CA MET A 71 -7.98 -11.33 5.71
C MET A 71 -9.19 -10.88 6.52
N GLU A 72 -9.98 -11.80 7.06
CA GLU A 72 -11.10 -11.47 7.94
C GLU A 72 -10.63 -10.75 9.22
N ALA A 73 -9.53 -11.20 9.82
CA ALA A 73 -8.96 -10.54 10.99
C ALA A 73 -8.44 -9.13 10.64
N MET A 74 -7.77 -8.96 9.49
CA MET A 74 -7.33 -7.65 8.99
C MET A 74 -8.51 -6.71 8.70
N LYS A 75 -9.59 -7.23 8.12
CA LYS A 75 -10.82 -6.48 7.87
C LYS A 75 -11.48 -6.05 9.19
N LYS A 76 -11.55 -6.94 10.17
CA LYS A 76 -12.04 -6.63 11.51
C LYS A 76 -11.19 -5.57 12.23
N ALA A 77 -9.88 -5.59 12.03
CA ALA A 77 -8.97 -4.57 12.56
C ALA A 77 -9.02 -3.24 11.78
N GLY A 78 -9.76 -3.15 10.67
CA GLY A 78 -9.85 -1.94 9.85
C GLY A 78 -8.60 -1.66 8.99
N LEU A 79 -7.71 -2.64 8.85
CA LEU A 79 -6.48 -2.53 8.05
C LEU A 79 -6.78 -2.60 6.56
N ILE A 80 -7.78 -3.39 6.18
CA ILE A 80 -8.34 -3.49 4.83
C ILE A 80 -9.85 -3.31 4.87
N ILE A 81 -10.46 -2.91 3.76
CA ILE A 81 -11.93 -2.79 3.65
C ILE A 81 -12.54 -3.99 2.93
N ASP A 82 -11.80 -4.63 2.04
CA ASP A 82 -12.28 -5.82 1.32
C ASP A 82 -11.12 -6.68 0.80
N TYR A 83 -11.41 -7.92 0.46
CA TYR A 83 -10.49 -8.82 -0.24
C TYR A 83 -11.26 -9.73 -1.19
N LYS A 84 -10.63 -10.12 -2.30
CA LYS A 84 -11.24 -11.02 -3.29
C LYS A 84 -10.20 -11.98 -3.85
N VAL A 85 -10.66 -13.13 -4.32
CA VAL A 85 -9.88 -14.12 -5.05
C VAL A 85 -10.53 -14.33 -6.40
N PHE A 86 -9.73 -14.21 -7.47
CA PHE A 86 -10.19 -14.52 -8.82
C PHE A 86 -9.34 -15.62 -9.43
N GLN A 87 -9.99 -16.48 -10.20
CA GLN A 87 -9.36 -17.46 -11.07
C GLN A 87 -9.47 -16.98 -12.51
N ALA A 88 -8.40 -17.14 -13.28
CA ALA A 88 -8.41 -16.96 -14.72
C ALA A 88 -7.98 -18.22 -15.44
N THR A 89 -8.41 -18.35 -16.70
CA THR A 89 -7.85 -19.31 -17.64
C THR A 89 -6.74 -18.60 -18.40
N PRO A 90 -5.45 -18.92 -18.15
CA PRO A 90 -4.34 -18.25 -18.80
C PRO A 90 -4.33 -18.56 -20.30
N LYS A 91 -3.96 -17.59 -21.12
CA LYS A 91 -3.80 -17.75 -22.58
C LYS A 91 -2.42 -18.27 -22.95
N SER A 92 -1.44 -18.18 -22.04
CA SER A 92 -0.09 -18.72 -22.21
C SER A 92 0.43 -19.25 -20.86
N PRO A 93 1.43 -20.16 -20.87
CA PRO A 93 1.97 -20.76 -19.64
C PRO A 93 2.54 -19.76 -18.63
N ASP A 94 2.96 -18.56 -19.08
CA ASP A 94 3.61 -17.55 -18.23
C ASP A 94 2.62 -16.56 -17.59
N GLN A 95 1.33 -16.72 -17.86
CA GLN A 95 0.30 -15.85 -17.31
C GLN A 95 -0.22 -16.31 -15.95
N PRO A 96 -0.68 -15.37 -15.08
CA PRO A 96 -1.30 -15.73 -13.82
C PRO A 96 -2.61 -16.46 -14.04
N ASN A 97 -2.91 -17.42 -13.16
CA ASN A 97 -4.19 -18.12 -13.11
C ASN A 97 -4.96 -17.88 -11.82
N VAL A 98 -4.35 -17.19 -10.84
CA VAL A 98 -5.01 -16.74 -9.61
C VAL A 98 -4.60 -15.31 -9.32
N PHE A 99 -5.58 -14.51 -8.87
CA PHE A 99 -5.38 -13.13 -8.45
C PHE A 99 -5.91 -12.95 -7.03
N LEU A 100 -5.12 -12.35 -6.16
CA LEU A 100 -5.55 -11.96 -4.83
C LEU A 100 -5.64 -10.44 -4.78
N TYR A 101 -6.80 -9.93 -4.42
CA TYR A 101 -7.08 -8.50 -4.30
C TYR A 101 -7.22 -8.14 -2.82
N LEU A 102 -6.49 -7.12 -2.39
CA LEU A 102 -6.61 -6.52 -1.06
C LEU A 102 -6.95 -5.05 -1.23
N THR A 103 -8.12 -4.64 -0.76
CA THR A 103 -8.61 -3.28 -0.94
C THR A 103 -8.47 -2.48 0.35
N PHE A 104 -7.82 -1.34 0.24
CA PHE A 104 -7.58 -0.36 1.29
C PHE A 104 -8.46 0.87 1.08
N LYS A 105 -8.82 1.55 2.16
CA LYS A 105 -9.69 2.72 2.11
C LYS A 105 -9.16 3.82 1.18
N ASN A 106 -7.85 4.05 1.17
CA ASN A 106 -7.17 5.04 0.34
C ASN A 106 -5.65 4.77 0.33
N MET A 107 -4.90 5.59 -0.39
CA MET A 107 -3.44 5.47 -0.50
C MET A 107 -2.73 5.66 0.86
N ALA A 108 -3.24 6.52 1.74
CA ALA A 108 -2.64 6.71 3.06
C ALA A 108 -2.79 5.45 3.94
N ALA A 109 -3.94 4.76 3.85
CA ALA A 109 -4.14 3.48 4.52
C ALA A 109 -3.21 2.40 3.98
N TYR A 110 -3.00 2.34 2.64
CA TYR A 110 -2.04 1.42 2.03
C TYR A 110 -0.59 1.73 2.46
N ALA A 111 -0.16 3.00 2.34
CA ALA A 111 1.19 3.42 2.72
C ALA A 111 1.48 3.21 4.22
N GLY A 112 0.49 3.42 5.08
CA GLY A 112 0.60 3.13 6.52
C GLY A 112 0.86 1.65 6.81
N ASN A 113 0.40 0.74 5.96
CA ASN A 113 0.65 -0.70 6.11
C ASN A 113 2.11 -1.10 5.84
N ILE A 114 2.87 -0.28 5.13
CA ILE A 114 4.32 -0.48 4.91
C ILE A 114 5.14 0.09 6.08
N GLY A 115 4.58 1.03 6.87
CA GLY A 115 5.19 1.64 8.06
C GLY A 115 4.72 1.03 9.38
N ASP A 116 4.35 1.87 10.32
CA ASP A 116 3.93 1.47 11.67
C ASP A 116 2.75 0.49 11.70
N LYS A 117 1.84 0.58 10.73
CA LYS A 117 0.74 -0.38 10.58
C LYS A 117 1.16 -1.72 9.99
N GLY A 118 2.34 -1.84 9.40
CA GLY A 118 2.93 -3.12 9.03
C GLY A 118 3.16 -4.02 10.25
N ILE A 119 3.50 -3.41 11.40
CA ILE A 119 3.61 -4.09 12.70
C ILE A 119 2.24 -4.64 13.13
N GLU A 120 1.17 -3.86 12.92
CA GLU A 120 -0.20 -4.29 13.26
C GLU A 120 -0.67 -5.44 12.35
N GLN A 121 -0.36 -5.41 11.07
CA GLN A 121 -0.63 -6.53 10.15
C GLN A 121 0.14 -7.78 10.56
N GLU A 122 1.42 -7.65 10.91
CA GLU A 122 2.21 -8.78 11.38
C GLU A 122 1.64 -9.35 12.70
N TYR A 123 1.20 -8.51 13.62
CA TYR A 123 0.53 -8.93 14.86
C TYR A 123 -0.75 -9.70 14.56
N VAL A 124 -1.60 -9.20 13.66
CA VAL A 124 -2.82 -9.91 13.23
C VAL A 124 -2.48 -11.24 12.59
N ALA A 125 -1.50 -11.28 11.69
CA ALA A 125 -1.07 -12.51 11.03
C ALA A 125 -0.50 -13.54 12.01
N ARG A 126 0.29 -13.11 12.99
CA ARG A 126 0.82 -13.99 14.05
C ARG A 126 -0.27 -14.64 14.88
N ASN A 127 -1.33 -13.88 15.22
CA ASN A 127 -2.44 -14.40 16.01
C ASN A 127 -3.30 -15.41 15.25
N VAL A 128 -3.35 -15.33 13.91
CA VAL A 128 -4.15 -16.22 13.08
C VAL A 128 -3.34 -17.41 12.57
N ILE A 129 -2.10 -17.19 12.12
CA ILE A 129 -1.29 -18.19 11.42
C ILE A 129 -0.23 -18.81 12.34
N GLY A 130 0.29 -18.05 13.30
CA GLY A 130 1.39 -18.44 14.16
C GLY A 130 2.66 -17.61 13.96
N SER A 131 3.78 -18.07 14.54
CA SER A 131 5.03 -17.30 14.53
C SER A 131 5.54 -16.96 13.12
N THR A 132 6.39 -15.94 13.04
CA THR A 132 7.01 -15.52 11.77
C THR A 132 7.84 -16.64 11.14
N GLU A 133 8.54 -17.46 11.95
CA GLU A 133 9.29 -18.64 11.48
C GLU A 133 8.35 -19.67 10.84
N PHE A 134 7.22 -19.95 11.49
CA PHE A 134 6.22 -20.86 10.95
C PHE A 134 5.65 -20.35 9.63
N GLN A 135 5.32 -19.06 9.57
CA GLN A 135 4.82 -18.41 8.34
C GLN A 135 5.85 -18.49 7.21
N ASN A 136 7.14 -18.23 7.51
CA ASN A 136 8.22 -18.31 6.52
C ASN A 136 8.41 -19.74 6.01
N LYS A 137 8.40 -20.74 6.91
CA LYS A 137 8.44 -22.16 6.50
C LYS A 137 7.30 -22.51 5.55
N LYS A 138 6.08 -22.09 5.89
CA LYS A 138 4.90 -22.32 5.05
C LYS A 138 4.95 -21.54 3.73
N ARG A 139 5.62 -20.39 3.68
CA ARG A 139 5.87 -19.63 2.44
C ARG A 139 6.80 -20.39 1.51
N VAL A 140 7.89 -20.95 2.05
CA VAL A 140 8.85 -21.78 1.30
C VAL A 140 8.15 -23.03 0.76
N GLU A 141 7.38 -23.75 1.59
CA GLU A 141 6.60 -24.91 1.14
C GLU A 141 5.69 -24.59 -0.05
N ARG A 142 4.98 -23.43 0.01
CA ARG A 142 4.10 -23.00 -1.09
C ARG A 142 4.84 -22.58 -2.35
N SER A 143 6.10 -22.12 -2.23
CA SER A 143 6.88 -21.73 -3.41
C SER A 143 7.18 -22.91 -4.34
N ALA A 144 7.05 -24.14 -3.86
CA ALA A 144 7.21 -25.35 -4.66
C ALA A 144 6.12 -25.54 -5.72
N TYR A 145 4.93 -24.95 -5.53
CA TYR A 145 3.79 -25.11 -6.43
C TYR A 145 3.07 -23.80 -6.78
N ARG A 146 3.58 -22.65 -6.28
CA ARG A 146 3.02 -21.34 -6.54
C ARG A 146 4.14 -20.33 -6.79
N LYS A 147 4.07 -19.64 -7.91
CA LYS A 147 4.95 -18.52 -8.26
C LYS A 147 4.20 -17.20 -8.16
N VAL A 148 4.82 -16.18 -7.56
CA VAL A 148 4.34 -14.80 -7.62
C VAL A 148 4.94 -14.17 -8.87
N LEU A 149 4.10 -13.77 -9.80
CA LEU A 149 4.51 -13.15 -11.07
C LEU A 149 4.68 -11.63 -10.94
N GLY A 150 3.92 -11.02 -10.02
CA GLY A 150 4.00 -9.59 -9.78
C GLY A 150 2.97 -9.13 -8.76
N ILE A 151 3.13 -7.88 -8.34
CA ILE A 151 2.19 -7.14 -7.50
C ILE A 151 1.95 -5.80 -8.17
N GLU A 152 0.69 -5.40 -8.29
CA GLU A 152 0.28 -4.13 -8.87
C GLU A 152 -0.61 -3.40 -7.88
N LEU A 153 -0.51 -2.07 -7.86
CA LEU A 153 -1.38 -1.22 -7.09
C LEU A 153 -2.29 -0.46 -8.04
N ILE A 154 -3.58 -0.69 -7.95
CA ILE A 154 -4.60 0.00 -8.73
C ILE A 154 -5.43 0.89 -7.82
N ARG A 155 -5.94 1.99 -8.38
CA ARG A 155 -6.83 2.91 -7.68
C ARG A 155 -8.14 3.02 -8.43
N GLU A 156 -9.23 2.95 -7.70
CA GLU A 156 -10.53 3.29 -8.26
C GLU A 156 -10.61 4.80 -8.57
N ILE A 157 -11.16 5.13 -9.72
CA ILE A 157 -11.44 6.50 -10.14
C ILE A 157 -12.96 6.65 -10.20
N ILE A 158 -13.50 7.53 -9.35
CA ILE A 158 -14.93 7.82 -9.28
C ILE A 158 -15.19 9.06 -10.14
N LEU A 159 -15.83 8.88 -11.29
CA LEU A 159 -16.18 9.98 -12.20
C LEU A 159 -17.27 10.86 -11.56
N LYS A 160 -17.18 12.20 -11.82
CA LYS A 160 -18.17 13.17 -11.35
C LYS A 160 -19.34 13.28 -12.29
#